data_d1a91927ab428fc7df6d81e5b52c7058
#
_entry.id   d1a91927ab428fc7df6d81e5b52c7058
#
_cell.length_a   1.000
_cell.length_b   1.000
_cell.length_c   1.000
_cell.angle_alpha   90.00
_cell.angle_beta   90.00
_cell.angle_gamma   90.00
#
_symmetry.space_group_name_H-M   'P 1'
#
loop_
_entity.id
_entity.type
_entity.pdbx_description
1 polymer ?
#
loop_
_entity_poly.entity_id
_entity_poly.type
_entity_poly.pdbx_seq_one_letter_code
_entity_poly.pdbx_strand_id
1 'polypeptide(L)'
;SGKDFKATVDVKGLAAGQYSLPITVAAPSGYEVVEVNPDKVTIKLDAVRSRRFTVEARLSGPLVGEMVLGQVGIRATSVTIPGPMSQLDAVEKVVAPVEIRGRTPAFSQDARLVLLNAEGNEIKNLKVEPGQVTVAGNLETGTISRQVEVKTVLSGNLPAGTLLRRVF
;
A
#
# COMPACT_ATOMS: atom_id res chain seq x y z
N SER A 1 43.95 1.18 -23.17
CA SER A 1 44.27 1.43 -21.77
C SER A 1 43.66 2.76 -21.36
N GLY A 2 42.46 2.73 -20.83
CA GLY A 2 41.77 3.89 -20.31
C GLY A 2 42.41 4.31 -18.99
N LYS A 3 43.02 5.49 -19.00
CA LYS A 3 43.39 6.15 -17.75
C LYS A 3 42.14 6.78 -17.18
N ASP A 4 41.69 6.27 -16.03
CA ASP A 4 40.41 6.67 -15.42
C ASP A 4 40.59 8.00 -14.69
N PHE A 5 39.94 9.06 -15.20
CA PHE A 5 39.70 10.28 -14.46
C PHE A 5 38.56 10.02 -13.46
N LYS A 6 38.78 10.33 -12.18
CA LYS A 6 37.79 10.14 -11.14
C LYS A 6 37.25 11.49 -10.68
N ALA A 7 35.99 11.75 -11.01
CA ALA A 7 35.27 12.89 -10.47
C ALA A 7 34.56 12.51 -9.14
N THR A 8 34.75 13.34 -8.12
CA THR A 8 34.18 13.13 -6.78
C THR A 8 33.56 14.41 -6.26
N VAL A 9 32.54 14.24 -5.41
CA VAL A 9 31.89 15.32 -4.68
C VAL A 9 31.91 14.97 -3.21
N ASP A 10 32.37 15.87 -2.37
CA ASP A 10 32.41 15.64 -0.92
C ASP A 10 31.05 16.01 -0.30
N VAL A 11 30.39 15.03 0.30
CA VAL A 11 29.10 15.18 0.99
C VAL A 11 29.22 14.99 2.50
N LYS A 12 30.45 14.88 3.01
CA LYS A 12 30.69 14.59 4.42
C LYS A 12 30.19 15.73 5.31
N GLY A 13 29.41 15.35 6.32
CA GLY A 13 28.88 16.29 7.34
C GLY A 13 27.70 17.12 6.89
N LEU A 14 27.14 16.88 5.69
CA LEU A 14 25.95 17.57 5.23
C LEU A 14 24.68 16.93 5.80
N ALA A 15 23.73 17.76 6.20
CA ALA A 15 22.41 17.34 6.61
C ALA A 15 21.48 17.10 5.39
N ALA A 16 20.25 16.68 5.61
CA ALA A 16 19.24 16.64 4.54
C ALA A 16 19.00 18.04 3.98
N GLY A 17 18.97 18.16 2.66
CA GLY A 17 18.81 19.42 1.95
C GLY A 17 19.33 19.37 0.52
N GLN A 18 19.21 20.49 -0.16
CA GLN A 18 19.74 20.66 -1.51
C GLN A 18 21.03 21.49 -1.46
N TYR A 19 22.07 20.98 -2.11
CA TYR A 19 23.41 21.58 -2.10
C TYR A 19 23.95 21.67 -3.51
N SER A 20 24.63 22.77 -3.81
CA SER A 20 25.45 22.92 -5.01
C SER A 20 26.90 22.78 -4.60
N LEU A 21 27.52 21.65 -4.97
CA LEU A 21 28.88 21.31 -4.52
C LEU A 21 29.86 21.28 -5.68
N PRO A 22 31.10 21.68 -5.43
CA PRO A 22 32.16 21.64 -6.47
C PRO A 22 32.52 20.17 -6.77
N ILE A 23 32.85 19.93 -8.02
CA ILE A 23 33.34 18.64 -8.48
C ILE A 23 34.88 18.66 -8.40
N THR A 24 35.44 17.71 -7.66
CA THR A 24 36.87 17.49 -7.60
C THR A 24 37.25 16.36 -8.57
N VAL A 25 38.16 16.63 -9.48
CA VAL A 25 38.65 15.64 -10.45
C VAL A 25 40.09 15.26 -10.10
N ALA A 26 40.30 13.97 -9.86
CA ALA A 26 41.65 13.41 -9.72
C ALA A 26 42.14 12.96 -11.11
N ALA A 27 43.26 13.53 -11.55
CA ALA A 27 43.93 13.14 -12.79
C ALA A 27 44.92 11.99 -12.49
N PRO A 28 45.11 11.05 -13.41
CA PRO A 28 46.19 10.06 -13.33
C PRO A 28 47.55 10.70 -13.56
N SER A 29 48.63 10.01 -13.14
CA SER A 29 49.99 10.49 -13.29
C SER A 29 50.30 10.89 -14.72
N GLY A 30 50.88 12.10 -14.90
CA GLY A 30 51.24 12.66 -16.19
C GLY A 30 50.15 13.46 -16.92
N TYR A 31 49.03 13.74 -16.20
CA TYR A 31 47.95 14.58 -16.69
C TYR A 31 47.64 15.68 -15.69
N GLU A 32 47.27 16.84 -16.16
CA GLU A 32 46.83 17.99 -15.38
C GLU A 32 45.38 18.34 -15.78
N VAL A 33 44.56 18.66 -14.78
CA VAL A 33 43.20 19.10 -15.00
C VAL A 33 43.23 20.59 -15.36
N VAL A 34 42.91 20.92 -16.60
CA VAL A 34 42.87 22.29 -17.06
C VAL A 34 41.54 22.96 -16.80
N GLU A 35 40.45 22.20 -16.96
CA GLU A 35 39.08 22.70 -16.78
C GLU A 35 38.15 21.58 -16.39
N VAL A 36 37.16 21.91 -15.54
CA VAL A 36 36.07 21.02 -15.14
C VAL A 36 34.77 21.72 -15.52
N ASN A 37 34.01 21.13 -16.45
CA ASN A 37 32.73 21.68 -16.88
C ASN A 37 31.64 20.58 -16.93
N PRO A 38 30.56 20.69 -16.11
CA PRO A 38 30.32 21.72 -15.08
C PRO A 38 31.26 21.60 -13.88
N ASP A 39 31.61 22.73 -13.27
CA ASP A 39 32.46 22.80 -12.07
C ASP A 39 31.71 22.45 -10.78
N LYS A 40 30.36 22.48 -10.81
CA LYS A 40 29.46 22.20 -9.69
C LYS A 40 28.34 21.25 -10.07
N VAL A 41 27.87 20.47 -9.11
CA VAL A 41 26.71 19.64 -9.24
C VAL A 41 25.71 19.94 -8.13
N THR A 42 24.44 20.00 -8.48
CA THR A 42 23.36 20.12 -7.50
C THR A 42 22.95 18.74 -7.07
N ILE A 43 23.05 18.47 -5.78
CA ILE A 43 22.62 17.22 -5.16
C ILE A 43 21.52 17.49 -4.13
N LYS A 44 20.61 16.54 -3.96
CA LYS A 44 19.60 16.54 -2.92
C LYS A 44 19.86 15.37 -1.97
N LEU A 45 20.17 15.70 -0.72
CA LEU A 45 20.30 14.73 0.36
C LEU A 45 19.01 14.60 1.10
N ASP A 46 18.61 13.37 1.41
CA ASP A 46 17.41 13.07 2.20
C ASP A 46 17.79 12.39 3.53
N ALA A 47 17.01 12.67 4.59
CA ALA A 47 17.23 12.05 5.88
C ALA A 47 16.68 10.63 5.88
N VAL A 48 17.53 9.66 6.24
CA VAL A 48 17.08 8.29 6.46
C VAL A 48 16.44 8.19 7.83
N ARG A 49 15.21 7.73 7.90
CA ARG A 49 14.41 7.55 9.11
C ARG A 49 13.75 6.17 9.10
N SER A 50 13.18 5.81 10.25
CA SER A 50 12.31 4.65 10.35
C SER A 50 10.94 5.09 10.81
N ARG A 51 9.88 4.62 10.16
CA ARG A 51 8.50 4.95 10.51
C ARG A 51 7.70 3.66 10.69
N ARG A 52 6.84 3.65 11.69
CA ARG A 52 5.93 2.55 11.96
C ARG A 52 4.62 2.77 11.20
N PHE A 53 4.14 1.72 10.54
CA PHE A 53 2.88 1.70 9.83
C PHE A 53 2.02 0.55 10.33
N THR A 54 0.71 0.77 10.40
CA THR A 54 -0.27 -0.27 10.67
C THR A 54 -0.50 -1.08 9.40
N VAL A 55 -0.60 -2.39 9.54
CA VAL A 55 -0.88 -3.31 8.43
C VAL A 55 -2.37 -3.62 8.39
N GLU A 56 -2.98 -3.43 7.23
CA GLU A 56 -4.37 -3.76 6.96
C GLU A 56 -4.46 -5.01 6.07
N ALA A 57 -5.30 -6.01 6.43
CA ALA A 57 -5.59 -7.12 5.54
C ALA A 57 -6.53 -6.66 4.44
N ARG A 58 -6.17 -6.91 3.18
CA ARG A 58 -7.03 -6.68 2.02
C ARG A 58 -7.45 -8.02 1.43
N LEU A 59 -8.66 -8.41 1.74
CA LEU A 59 -9.21 -9.67 1.27
C LEU A 59 -9.83 -9.49 -0.11
N SER A 60 -9.60 -10.45 -0.98
CA SER A 60 -10.14 -10.50 -2.34
C SER A 60 -10.56 -11.93 -2.67
N GLY A 61 -11.44 -12.08 -3.65
CA GLY A 61 -11.94 -13.36 -4.13
C GLY A 61 -13.43 -13.55 -3.86
N PRO A 62 -14.08 -14.43 -4.61
CA PRO A 62 -15.49 -14.71 -4.45
C PRO A 62 -15.74 -15.52 -3.18
N LEU A 63 -16.67 -15.06 -2.35
CA LEU A 63 -17.27 -15.86 -1.31
C LEU A 63 -18.26 -16.83 -1.98
N VAL A 64 -18.14 -18.11 -1.69
CA VAL A 64 -18.97 -19.14 -2.32
C VAL A 64 -20.14 -19.51 -1.40
N GLY A 65 -21.37 -19.39 -1.93
CA GLY A 65 -22.59 -19.70 -1.21
C GLY A 65 -23.01 -18.60 -0.23
N GLU A 66 -23.59 -19.01 0.92
CA GLU A 66 -24.05 -18.11 1.97
C GLU A 66 -22.95 -17.79 3.00
N MET A 67 -21.68 -17.80 2.58
CA MET A 67 -20.56 -17.51 3.47
C MET A 67 -20.36 -16.01 3.62
N VAL A 68 -20.16 -15.58 4.86
CA VAL A 68 -19.77 -14.23 5.24
C VAL A 68 -18.41 -14.26 5.90
N LEU A 69 -17.70 -13.15 5.80
CA LEU A 69 -16.42 -13.00 6.44
C LEU A 69 -16.63 -12.87 7.96
N GLY A 70 -16.05 -13.80 8.71
CA GLY A 70 -15.99 -13.75 10.17
C GLY A 70 -14.80 -12.90 10.66
N GLN A 71 -14.18 -13.33 11.75
CA GLN A 71 -13.03 -12.61 12.28
C GLN A 71 -11.77 -12.82 11.43
N VAL A 72 -11.07 -11.72 11.15
CA VAL A 72 -9.79 -11.73 10.46
C VAL A 72 -8.72 -11.14 11.39
N GLY A 73 -7.67 -11.91 11.62
CA GLY A 73 -6.52 -11.51 12.41
C GLY A 73 -5.25 -11.44 11.56
N ILE A 74 -4.40 -10.47 11.87
CA ILE A 74 -3.06 -10.36 11.31
C ILE A 74 -2.07 -10.60 12.45
N ARG A 75 -1.11 -11.49 12.25
CA ARG A 75 -0.13 -11.82 13.31
C ARG A 75 0.77 -10.64 13.66
N ALA A 76 1.12 -9.81 12.68
CA ALA A 76 1.87 -8.57 12.89
C ALA A 76 1.01 -7.38 12.43
N THR A 77 0.40 -6.67 13.37
CA THR A 77 -0.48 -5.52 13.11
C THR A 77 0.27 -4.25 12.72
N SER A 78 1.60 -4.22 12.87
CA SER A 78 2.43 -3.08 12.49
C SER A 78 3.80 -3.52 12.02
N VAL A 79 4.38 -2.72 11.11
CA VAL A 79 5.75 -2.89 10.61
C VAL A 79 6.51 -1.58 10.69
N THR A 80 7.83 -1.68 10.87
CA THR A 80 8.72 -0.52 10.85
C THR A 80 9.50 -0.52 9.54
N ILE A 81 9.42 0.57 8.79
CA ILE A 81 10.02 0.69 7.48
C ILE A 81 11.10 1.76 7.53
N PRO A 82 12.38 1.39 7.31
CA PRO A 82 13.46 2.34 7.15
C PRO A 82 13.51 2.89 5.73
N GLY A 83 13.82 4.16 5.58
CA GLY A 83 14.00 4.75 4.26
C GLY A 83 14.16 6.27 4.29
N PRO A 84 14.35 6.89 3.11
CA PRO A 84 14.34 8.33 2.98
C PRO A 84 13.00 8.92 3.43
N MET A 85 13.05 10.03 4.15
CA MET A 85 11.84 10.63 4.73
C MET A 85 10.82 11.02 3.67
N SER A 86 11.27 11.53 2.53
CA SER A 86 10.40 11.87 1.40
C SER A 86 9.62 10.66 0.84
N GLN A 87 10.25 9.48 0.85
CA GLN A 87 9.59 8.24 0.41
C GLN A 87 8.65 7.68 1.49
N LEU A 88 9.03 7.79 2.77
CA LEU A 88 8.17 7.38 3.89
C LEU A 88 6.91 8.25 3.99
N ASP A 89 7.02 9.54 3.68
CA ASP A 89 5.87 10.46 3.68
C ASP A 89 4.89 10.19 2.52
N ALA A 90 5.37 9.56 1.45
CA ALA A 90 4.52 9.14 0.34
C ALA A 90 3.71 7.86 0.65
N VAL A 91 4.06 7.11 1.72
CA VAL A 91 3.33 5.90 2.13
C VAL A 91 2.09 6.30 2.92
N GLU A 92 0.91 6.04 2.35
CA GLU A 92 -0.37 6.25 3.00
C GLU A 92 -0.83 5.01 3.76
N LYS A 93 -0.71 3.83 3.13
CA LYS A 93 -1.18 2.55 3.69
C LYS A 93 -0.21 1.41 3.44
N VAL A 94 -0.19 0.47 4.37
CA VAL A 94 0.48 -0.82 4.21
C VAL A 94 -0.58 -1.92 4.24
N VAL A 95 -0.69 -2.67 3.16
CA VAL A 95 -1.72 -3.70 3.01
C VAL A 95 -1.11 -5.09 2.81
N ALA A 96 -1.79 -6.09 3.36
CA ALA A 96 -1.51 -7.50 3.16
C ALA A 96 -2.63 -8.09 2.28
N PRO A 97 -2.44 -8.20 0.96
CA PRO A 97 -3.44 -8.76 0.07
C PRO A 97 -3.52 -10.28 0.27
N VAL A 98 -4.73 -10.79 0.50
CA VAL A 98 -5.03 -12.20 0.66
C VAL A 98 -6.17 -12.56 -0.29
N GLU A 99 -5.96 -13.57 -1.10
CA GLU A 99 -7.00 -14.10 -1.97
C GLU A 99 -7.69 -15.27 -1.28
N ILE A 100 -8.98 -15.11 -0.99
CA ILE A 100 -9.80 -16.18 -0.43
C ILE A 100 -10.22 -17.10 -1.57
N ARG A 101 -9.65 -18.31 -1.59
CA ARG A 101 -10.00 -19.34 -2.56
C ARG A 101 -10.73 -20.47 -1.86
N GLY A 102 -11.92 -20.78 -2.34
CA GLY A 102 -12.61 -22.00 -1.98
C GLY A 102 -13.54 -21.91 -0.75
N ARG A 103 -13.94 -23.07 -0.28
CA ARG A 103 -15.01 -23.30 0.69
C ARG A 103 -14.49 -23.65 2.10
N THR A 104 -13.24 -23.33 2.40
CA THR A 104 -12.68 -23.66 3.70
C THR A 104 -13.18 -22.69 4.76
N PRO A 105 -13.74 -23.19 5.87
CA PRO A 105 -14.29 -22.34 6.92
C PRO A 105 -13.23 -21.53 7.68
N ALA A 106 -11.95 -21.89 7.52
CA ALA A 106 -10.84 -21.16 8.08
C ALA A 106 -9.70 -21.09 7.07
N PHE A 107 -8.97 -19.99 7.07
CA PHE A 107 -7.77 -19.80 6.25
C PHE A 107 -6.63 -19.23 7.08
N SER A 108 -5.42 -19.60 6.72
CA SER A 108 -4.19 -18.99 7.21
C SER A 108 -3.23 -18.92 6.04
N GLN A 109 -2.81 -17.72 5.67
CA GLN A 109 -1.99 -17.49 4.50
C GLN A 109 -0.96 -16.40 4.76
N ASP A 110 0.26 -16.62 4.26
CA ASP A 110 1.28 -15.59 4.26
C ASP A 110 1.03 -14.64 3.11
N ALA A 111 0.93 -13.36 3.45
CA ALA A 111 0.70 -12.28 2.51
C ALA A 111 1.91 -11.36 2.45
N ARG A 112 2.37 -11.04 1.23
CA ARG A 112 3.40 -10.05 1.01
C ARG A 112 2.85 -8.66 1.31
N LEU A 113 3.60 -7.87 2.04
CA LEU A 113 3.23 -6.49 2.31
C LEU A 113 3.39 -5.61 1.07
N VAL A 114 2.38 -4.81 0.80
CA VAL A 114 2.33 -3.84 -0.30
C VAL A 114 2.14 -2.45 0.29
N LEU A 115 3.04 -1.54 -0.08
CA LEU A 115 2.98 -0.14 0.31
C LEU A 115 2.18 0.62 -0.74
N LEU A 116 1.20 1.39 -0.32
CA LEU A 116 0.36 2.20 -1.20
C LEU A 116 0.52 3.69 -0.89
N ASN A 117 0.56 4.50 -1.94
CA ASN A 117 0.47 5.94 -1.83
C ASN A 117 -0.99 6.41 -1.72
N ALA A 118 -1.21 7.73 -1.62
CA ALA A 118 -2.54 8.34 -1.52
C ALA A 118 -3.43 8.04 -2.75
N GLU A 119 -2.85 7.83 -3.92
CA GLU A 119 -3.55 7.47 -5.16
C GLU A 119 -3.83 5.96 -5.26
N GLY A 120 -3.36 5.16 -4.29
CA GLY A 120 -3.52 3.70 -4.29
C GLY A 120 -2.51 2.94 -5.14
N ASN A 121 -1.45 3.60 -5.63
CA ASN A 121 -0.38 2.96 -6.38
C ASN A 121 0.68 2.34 -5.47
N GLU A 122 1.27 1.22 -5.93
CA GLU A 122 2.31 0.53 -5.19
C GLU A 122 3.64 1.29 -5.19
N ILE A 123 4.23 1.46 -4.00
CA ILE A 123 5.58 2.00 -3.79
C ILE A 123 6.55 0.83 -3.68
N LYS A 124 7.52 0.74 -4.61
CA LYS A 124 8.49 -0.38 -4.69
C LYS A 124 9.88 -0.04 -4.18
N ASN A 125 10.15 1.22 -3.91
CA ASN A 125 11.50 1.73 -3.59
C ASN A 125 11.87 1.62 -2.11
N LEU A 126 10.97 1.11 -1.26
CA LEU A 126 11.19 0.92 0.16
C LEU A 126 11.27 -0.57 0.50
N LYS A 127 12.25 -0.92 1.33
CA LYS A 127 12.39 -2.27 1.86
C LYS A 127 11.55 -2.44 3.11
N VAL A 128 10.68 -3.46 3.12
CA VAL A 128 9.83 -3.78 4.27
C VAL A 128 10.38 -5.02 4.96
N GLU A 129 10.59 -4.93 6.27
CA GLU A 129 11.01 -6.06 7.12
C GLU A 129 10.09 -6.17 8.35
N PRO A 130 9.41 -7.31 8.53
CA PRO A 130 9.29 -8.47 7.64
C PRO A 130 8.51 -8.13 6.35
N GLY A 131 8.93 -8.71 5.22
CA GLY A 131 8.27 -8.49 3.91
C GLY A 131 6.95 -9.23 3.75
N GLN A 132 6.61 -10.13 4.68
CA GLN A 132 5.41 -10.95 4.69
C GLN A 132 4.83 -11.01 6.09
N VAL A 133 3.53 -11.14 6.18
CA VAL A 133 2.79 -11.36 7.43
C VAL A 133 1.77 -12.47 7.24
N THR A 134 1.53 -13.24 8.30
CA THR A 134 0.49 -14.26 8.29
C THR A 134 -0.85 -13.61 8.59
N VAL A 135 -1.79 -13.77 7.67
CA VAL A 135 -3.18 -13.37 7.81
C VAL A 135 -4.02 -14.63 8.00
N ALA A 136 -4.75 -14.69 9.08
CA ALA A 136 -5.66 -15.81 9.38
C ALA A 136 -7.09 -15.29 9.60
N GLY A 137 -8.05 -16.07 9.21
CA GLY A 137 -9.45 -15.72 9.40
C GLY A 137 -10.36 -16.92 9.25
N ASN A 138 -11.62 -16.70 9.57
CA ASN A 138 -12.68 -17.69 9.40
C ASN A 138 -13.78 -17.15 8.50
N LEU A 139 -14.42 -18.07 7.78
CA LEU A 139 -15.63 -17.82 7.03
C LEU A 139 -16.79 -18.44 7.82
N GLU A 140 -17.83 -17.67 8.05
CA GLU A 140 -19.02 -18.11 8.78
C GLU A 140 -20.18 -18.26 7.79
N THR A 141 -21.08 -19.17 8.08
CA THR A 141 -22.35 -19.25 7.35
C THR A 141 -23.22 -18.11 7.82
N GLY A 142 -23.49 -17.14 6.96
CA GLY A 142 -24.28 -15.97 7.27
C GLY A 142 -25.65 -16.04 6.63
N THR A 143 -26.66 -15.56 7.35
CA THR A 143 -27.98 -15.31 6.77
C THR A 143 -27.99 -13.90 6.21
N ILE A 144 -28.13 -13.78 4.89
CA ILE A 144 -28.32 -12.47 4.25
C ILE A 144 -29.80 -12.12 4.37
N SER A 145 -30.14 -11.21 5.26
CA SER A 145 -31.47 -10.63 5.33
C SER A 145 -31.60 -9.49 4.32
N ARG A 146 -32.49 -9.63 3.38
CA ARG A 146 -32.84 -8.56 2.43
C ARG A 146 -34.25 -8.08 2.77
N GLN A 147 -34.39 -6.80 3.04
CA GLN A 147 -35.70 -6.18 3.17
C GLN A 147 -36.30 -6.02 1.76
N VAL A 148 -37.43 -6.66 1.54
CA VAL A 148 -38.15 -6.62 0.25
C VAL A 148 -39.42 -5.84 0.51
N GLU A 149 -39.65 -4.76 -0.24
CA GLU A 149 -40.94 -4.10 -0.27
C GLU A 149 -41.96 -5.02 -0.97
N VAL A 150 -42.96 -5.46 -0.24
CA VAL A 150 -44.07 -6.20 -0.82
C VAL A 150 -45.16 -5.21 -1.23
N LYS A 151 -45.31 -5.02 -2.53
CA LYS A 151 -46.39 -4.22 -3.08
C LYS A 151 -47.63 -5.11 -3.23
N THR A 152 -48.61 -4.90 -2.39
CA THR A 152 -49.88 -5.63 -2.49
C THR A 152 -50.68 -5.08 -3.67
N VAL A 153 -50.93 -5.95 -4.64
CA VAL A 153 -51.82 -5.67 -5.76
C VAL A 153 -53.12 -6.38 -5.52
N LEU A 154 -54.16 -5.62 -5.32
CA LEU A 154 -55.53 -6.16 -5.21
C LEU A 154 -56.13 -6.27 -6.64
N SER A 155 -56.50 -7.47 -7.01
CA SER A 155 -57.15 -7.78 -8.28
C SER A 155 -58.55 -8.29 -8.01
N GLY A 156 -59.54 -7.62 -8.56
CA GLY A 156 -60.95 -7.99 -8.45
C GLY A 156 -61.90 -6.80 -8.48
N ASN A 157 -63.12 -6.99 -8.93
CA ASN A 157 -64.15 -5.97 -8.92
C ASN A 157 -64.83 -5.93 -7.55
N LEU A 158 -64.79 -4.80 -6.89
CA LEU A 158 -65.57 -4.56 -5.67
C LEU A 158 -67.08 -4.42 -6.05
N PRO A 159 -67.98 -5.03 -5.27
CA PRO A 159 -69.40 -4.80 -5.41
C PRO A 159 -69.76 -3.32 -5.30
N ALA A 160 -70.78 -2.88 -6.01
CA ALA A 160 -71.22 -1.50 -5.95
C ALA A 160 -71.56 -1.06 -4.49
N GLY A 161 -70.95 0.02 -4.03
CA GLY A 161 -71.13 0.55 -2.69
C GLY A 161 -70.07 0.12 -1.65
N THR A 162 -69.01 -0.59 -2.08
CA THR A 162 -67.92 -1.02 -1.16
C THR A 162 -66.67 -0.15 -1.43
N LEU A 163 -66.08 0.39 -0.36
CA LEU A 163 -64.85 1.19 -0.41
C LEU A 163 -63.73 0.48 0.35
N LEU A 164 -62.57 0.32 -0.29
CA LEU A 164 -61.36 -0.18 0.34
C LEU A 164 -60.76 0.91 1.24
N ARG A 165 -60.76 0.70 2.56
CA ARG A 165 -60.28 1.74 3.47
C ARG A 165 -58.80 1.76 3.71
N ARG A 166 -58.13 0.63 3.81
CA ARG A 166 -56.66 0.50 3.94
C ARG A 166 -56.24 -0.96 3.96
N VAL A 167 -55.11 -1.28 3.35
CA VAL A 167 -54.40 -2.56 3.52
C VAL A 167 -53.10 -2.23 4.22
N PHE A 168 -52.84 -2.85 5.36
CA PHE A 168 -51.62 -2.71 6.10
C PHE A 168 -50.69 -3.87 5.77
#